data_af1aec4ef0bf8db531932353ccfca442
#
_entry.id   af1aec4ef0bf8db531932353ccfca442
#
_cell.length_a   1.000
_cell.length_b   1.000
_cell.length_c   1.000
_cell.angle_alpha   90.00
_cell.angle_beta   90.00
_cell.angle_gamma   90.00
#
_symmetry.space_group_name_H-M   'P 1'
#
loop_
_entity.id
_entity.type
_entity.pdbx_description
1 polymer ?
#
loop_
_entity_poly.entity_id
_entity_poly.type
_entity_poly.pdbx_seq_one_letter_code
_entity_poly.pdbx_strand_id
1 'polypeptide(L)'
;MSNEYVIGIDLGTTYSCLAYIDEEGDPIVEKNFEQEDTTPSVILFNENGEIIVGSPAKDMAIMYPMERVVTAIKRQIGTDYEVDIDGDKYTPITLSAAILRKMINDFNDNHGVEVKRAVITCPAYFGQTERDATKTAGKVAGLEDVTIINEPTAAAISFGFGAGAGEKKRVMVYDLGGGTFDVTVLDIDGSAFTAVATDGERLLGGKDWDQVLIKIIKQKVCEENDIEESELEDDDDVKQSLILDSETIKKRLSSAESTKGTLTVGG
;
A
#
# COMPACT_ATOMS: atom_id res chain seq x y z
N MET A 1 -25.65 23.98 4.21
CA MET A 1 -24.86 23.24 5.21
C MET A 1 -23.72 22.63 4.42
N SER A 2 -22.46 22.97 4.69
CA SER A 2 -21.32 22.30 4.03
C SER A 2 -21.40 20.83 4.42
N ASN A 3 -21.58 19.93 3.45
CA ASN A 3 -21.43 18.51 3.69
C ASN A 3 -20.00 18.29 4.18
N GLU A 4 -19.84 18.01 5.45
CA GLU A 4 -18.54 17.71 6.04
C GLU A 4 -18.23 16.24 5.71
N TYR A 5 -17.40 16.02 4.69
CA TYR A 5 -17.02 14.68 4.28
C TYR A 5 -16.21 13.97 5.38
N VAL A 6 -16.50 12.69 5.55
CA VAL A 6 -15.65 11.73 6.26
C VAL A 6 -15.19 10.70 5.24
N ILE A 7 -13.90 10.64 5.00
CA ILE A 7 -13.33 9.70 4.04
C ILE A 7 -12.85 8.42 4.73
N GLY A 8 -12.90 7.30 4.01
CA GLY A 8 -12.27 6.05 4.39
C GLY A 8 -10.97 5.87 3.61
N ILE A 9 -9.89 5.50 4.28
CA ILE A 9 -8.60 5.24 3.62
C ILE A 9 -8.12 3.85 4.03
N ASP A 10 -7.87 3.00 3.04
CA ASP A 10 -7.04 1.82 3.19
C ASP A 10 -5.59 2.18 2.85
N LEU A 11 -4.76 2.33 3.88
CA LEU A 11 -3.34 2.61 3.74
C LEU A 11 -2.59 1.30 3.55
N GLY A 12 -2.51 0.81 2.32
CA GLY A 12 -1.89 -0.49 1.99
C GLY A 12 -0.37 -0.45 1.88
N THR A 13 0.27 -1.62 1.97
CA THR A 13 1.74 -1.76 1.81
C THR A 13 2.19 -1.45 0.39
N THR A 14 1.41 -1.83 -0.61
CA THR A 14 1.75 -1.68 -2.04
C THR A 14 0.84 -0.66 -2.74
N TYR A 15 -0.43 -0.70 -2.46
CA TYR A 15 -1.45 0.22 -2.99
C TYR A 15 -2.34 0.68 -1.85
N SER A 16 -2.73 1.94 -1.91
CA SER A 16 -3.70 2.56 -1.00
C SER A 16 -4.96 2.94 -1.76
N CYS A 17 -6.10 2.96 -1.08
CA CYS A 17 -7.40 3.27 -1.65
C CYS A 17 -8.13 4.29 -0.79
N LEU A 18 -8.84 5.23 -1.41
CA LEU A 18 -9.71 6.18 -0.73
C LEU A 18 -11.15 5.98 -1.19
N ALA A 19 -12.08 6.05 -0.25
CA ALA A 19 -13.50 5.99 -0.52
C ALA A 19 -14.27 7.00 0.34
N TYR A 20 -15.46 7.33 -0.08
CA TYR A 20 -16.39 8.19 0.66
C TYR A 20 -17.83 7.69 0.50
N ILE A 21 -18.73 8.24 1.26
CA ILE A 21 -20.18 7.98 1.11
C ILE A 21 -20.77 9.16 0.35
N ASP A 22 -21.44 8.86 -0.76
CA ASP A 22 -22.10 9.86 -1.60
C ASP A 22 -23.40 10.42 -0.97
N GLU A 23 -24.10 11.27 -1.71
CA GLU A 23 -25.36 11.89 -1.27
C GLU A 23 -26.51 10.88 -1.17
N GLU A 24 -26.46 9.78 -1.89
CA GLU A 24 -27.42 8.67 -1.88
C GLU A 24 -27.14 7.70 -0.73
N GLY A 25 -25.99 7.79 -0.08
CA GLY A 25 -25.56 6.92 1.02
C GLY A 25 -24.76 5.69 0.56
N ASP A 26 -24.32 5.68 -0.68
CA ASP A 26 -23.57 4.58 -1.27
C ASP A 26 -22.04 4.80 -1.12
N PRO A 27 -21.25 3.74 -0.87
CA PRO A 27 -19.81 3.84 -0.82
C PRO A 27 -19.21 3.94 -2.22
N ILE A 28 -18.46 5.01 -2.44
CA ILE A 28 -17.79 5.28 -3.73
C ILE A 28 -16.27 5.25 -3.51
N VAL A 29 -15.56 4.49 -4.34
CA VAL A 29 -14.11 4.56 -4.44
C VAL A 29 -13.74 5.82 -5.20
N GLU A 30 -12.95 6.68 -4.57
CA GLU A 30 -12.47 7.90 -5.19
C GLU A 30 -11.31 7.59 -6.14
N LYS A 31 -11.37 8.19 -7.33
CA LYS A 31 -10.25 8.15 -8.27
C LYS A 31 -9.19 9.20 -7.88
N ASN A 32 -7.94 8.77 -7.91
CA ASN A 32 -6.83 9.70 -7.74
C ASN A 32 -6.71 10.66 -8.94
N PHE A 33 -5.76 11.59 -8.88
CA PHE A 33 -5.52 12.55 -9.97
C PHE A 33 -5.20 11.86 -11.30
N GLU A 34 -4.57 10.70 -11.24
CA GLU A 34 -4.22 9.85 -12.39
C GLU A 34 -5.42 9.03 -12.92
N GLN A 35 -6.63 9.23 -12.38
CA GLN A 35 -7.87 8.52 -12.72
C GLN A 35 -7.86 7.01 -12.41
N GLU A 36 -7.07 6.61 -11.43
CA GLU A 36 -6.97 5.25 -10.94
C GLU A 36 -7.75 5.07 -9.64
N ASP A 37 -8.31 3.89 -9.40
CA ASP A 37 -9.06 3.55 -8.19
C ASP A 37 -8.13 3.31 -6.97
N THR A 38 -6.83 3.12 -7.22
CA THR A 38 -5.82 2.90 -6.18
C THR A 38 -4.58 3.74 -6.45
N THR A 39 -3.93 4.19 -5.38
CA THR A 39 -2.67 4.93 -5.44
C THR A 39 -1.53 4.01 -5.00
N PRO A 40 -0.48 3.79 -5.82
CA PRO A 40 0.70 3.08 -5.39
C PRO A 40 1.31 3.71 -4.13
N SER A 41 1.62 2.90 -3.11
CA SER A 41 2.27 3.36 -1.88
C SER A 41 3.80 3.50 -2.12
N VAL A 42 4.14 4.30 -3.13
CA VAL A 42 5.50 4.57 -3.60
C VAL A 42 5.79 6.06 -3.45
N ILE A 43 6.97 6.37 -2.92
CA ILE A 43 7.45 7.74 -2.71
C ILE A 43 8.79 7.86 -3.43
N LEU A 44 8.95 8.91 -4.21
CA LEU A 44 10.17 9.26 -4.90
C LEU A 44 10.62 10.66 -4.44
N PHE A 45 11.89 10.79 -4.09
CA PHE A 45 12.54 12.06 -3.82
C PHE A 45 13.35 12.47 -5.05
N ASN A 46 12.92 13.52 -5.73
CA ASN A 46 13.67 14.00 -6.89
C ASN A 46 14.90 14.83 -6.47
N GLU A 47 15.72 15.21 -7.45
CA GLU A 47 16.96 15.98 -7.21
C GLU A 47 16.70 17.41 -6.68
N ASN A 48 15.49 17.93 -6.84
CA ASN A 48 15.10 19.26 -6.35
C ASN A 48 14.55 19.21 -4.90
N GLY A 49 14.52 18.03 -4.26
CA GLY A 49 13.96 17.84 -2.93
C GLY A 49 12.43 17.76 -2.91
N GLU A 50 11.78 17.60 -4.07
CA GLU A 50 10.33 17.39 -4.13
C GLU A 50 9.97 15.93 -3.87
N ILE A 51 8.89 15.73 -3.14
CA ILE A 51 8.34 14.40 -2.83
C ILE A 51 7.22 14.10 -3.82
N ILE A 52 7.43 13.11 -4.67
CA ILE A 52 6.46 12.60 -5.63
C ILE A 52 5.86 11.30 -5.05
N VAL A 53 4.55 11.10 -5.18
CA VAL A 53 3.85 9.94 -4.61
C VAL A 53 2.92 9.32 -5.64
N GLY A 54 2.73 8.01 -5.58
CA GLY A 54 1.76 7.29 -6.41
C GLY A 54 2.33 6.79 -7.73
N SER A 55 1.49 6.74 -8.76
CA SER A 55 1.85 6.26 -10.09
C SER A 55 2.99 7.05 -10.73
N PRO A 56 3.05 8.40 -10.64
CA PRO A 56 4.20 9.14 -11.13
C PRO A 56 5.52 8.74 -10.45
N ALA A 57 5.51 8.52 -9.13
CA ALA A 57 6.69 8.06 -8.41
C ALA A 57 7.13 6.65 -8.86
N LYS A 58 6.17 5.76 -9.06
CA LYS A 58 6.43 4.38 -9.51
C LYS A 58 6.99 4.35 -10.92
N ASP A 59 6.42 5.13 -11.84
CA ASP A 59 6.83 5.16 -13.25
C ASP A 59 8.20 5.80 -13.44
N MET A 60 8.50 6.83 -12.65
CA MET A 60 9.78 7.53 -12.69
C MET A 60 10.89 6.79 -11.92
N ALA A 61 10.55 5.80 -11.10
CA ALA A 61 11.51 5.12 -10.21
C ALA A 61 12.76 4.62 -10.96
N ILE A 62 12.60 4.11 -12.19
CA ILE A 62 13.72 3.60 -13.00
C ILE A 62 14.76 4.67 -13.38
N MET A 63 14.39 5.95 -13.32
CA MET A 63 15.28 7.06 -13.67
C MET A 63 16.06 7.64 -12.47
N TYR A 64 15.83 7.08 -11.27
CA TYR A 64 16.42 7.59 -10.03
C TYR A 64 17.13 6.49 -9.26
N PRO A 65 18.20 6.81 -8.51
CA PRO A 65 18.85 5.88 -7.60
C PRO A 65 17.87 5.23 -6.63
N MET A 66 18.07 3.94 -6.34
CA MET A 66 17.14 3.15 -5.50
C MET A 66 16.92 3.75 -4.11
N GLU A 67 17.94 4.40 -3.55
CA GLU A 67 17.87 5.06 -2.24
C GLU A 67 16.89 6.25 -2.20
N ARG A 68 16.54 6.80 -3.38
CA ARG A 68 15.53 7.87 -3.50
C ARG A 68 14.11 7.36 -3.65
N VAL A 69 13.93 6.06 -3.75
CA VAL A 69 12.61 5.42 -3.94
C VAL A 69 12.22 4.62 -2.71
N VAL A 70 11.18 5.06 -2.01
CA VAL A 70 10.68 4.39 -0.82
C VAL A 70 9.41 3.62 -1.16
N THR A 71 9.43 2.32 -0.84
CA THR A 71 8.27 1.43 -1.01
C THR A 71 8.01 0.65 0.27
N ALA A 72 6.80 0.09 0.42
CA ALA A 72 6.42 -0.79 1.54
C ALA A 72 6.62 -0.17 2.94
N ILE A 73 6.55 1.14 3.06
CA ILE A 73 6.82 1.84 4.33
C ILE A 73 5.88 1.40 5.46
N LYS A 74 4.69 0.89 5.15
CA LYS A 74 3.76 0.34 6.14
C LYS A 74 4.37 -0.80 6.97
N ARG A 75 5.31 -1.59 6.41
CA ARG A 75 6.04 -2.64 7.15
C ARG A 75 6.92 -2.08 8.26
N GLN A 76 7.27 -0.80 8.20
CA GLN A 76 8.13 -0.10 9.16
C GLN A 76 7.35 0.79 10.13
N ILE A 77 6.03 0.92 9.99
CA ILE A 77 5.23 1.77 10.86
C ILE A 77 5.36 1.33 12.33
N GLY A 78 5.57 2.28 13.22
CA GLY A 78 5.78 2.01 14.64
C GLY A 78 7.19 1.57 15.03
N THR A 79 8.15 1.56 14.10
CA THR A 79 9.57 1.28 14.38
C THR A 79 10.42 2.56 14.32
N ASP A 80 11.70 2.45 14.73
CA ASP A 80 12.69 3.53 14.67
C ASP A 80 13.39 3.61 13.29
N TYR A 81 12.79 3.01 12.25
CA TYR A 81 13.33 3.08 10.90
C TYR A 81 13.40 4.53 10.41
N GLU A 82 14.50 4.88 9.77
CA GLU A 82 14.70 6.19 9.14
C GLU A 82 15.28 6.03 7.73
N VAL A 83 14.88 6.93 6.83
CA VAL A 83 15.51 7.12 5.51
C VAL A 83 16.19 8.49 5.53
N ASP A 84 17.46 8.52 5.15
CA ASP A 84 18.22 9.76 4.96
C ASP A 84 18.26 10.11 3.47
N ILE A 85 17.71 11.24 3.12
CA ILE A 85 17.74 11.77 1.75
C ILE A 85 18.39 13.17 1.80
N ASP A 86 19.55 13.29 1.22
CA ASP A 86 20.31 14.55 1.12
C ASP A 86 20.59 15.19 2.51
N GLY A 87 20.65 14.40 3.58
CA GLY A 87 20.86 14.85 4.96
C GLY A 87 19.59 15.13 5.75
N ASP A 88 18.42 15.02 5.12
CA ASP A 88 17.12 15.10 5.79
C ASP A 88 16.61 13.69 6.15
N LYS A 89 16.14 13.54 7.38
CA LYS A 89 15.66 12.27 7.91
C LYS A 89 14.15 12.15 7.85
N TYR A 90 13.69 11.06 7.27
CA TYR A 90 12.28 10.73 7.12
C TYR A 90 11.93 9.47 7.91
N THR A 91 10.90 9.57 8.74
CA THR A 91 10.39 8.45 9.54
C THR A 91 9.24 7.72 8.83
N PRO A 92 8.87 6.50 9.24
CA PRO A 92 7.68 5.84 8.72
C PRO A 92 6.39 6.67 8.84
N ILE A 93 6.28 7.49 9.90
CA ILE A 93 5.15 8.41 10.09
C ILE A 93 5.13 9.49 9.00
N THR A 94 6.26 10.16 8.76
CA THR A 94 6.32 11.26 7.77
C THR A 94 6.16 10.73 6.35
N LEU A 95 6.70 9.55 6.05
CA LEU A 95 6.56 8.89 4.76
C LEU A 95 5.12 8.41 4.51
N SER A 96 4.49 7.79 5.52
CA SER A 96 3.07 7.44 5.43
C SER A 96 2.18 8.66 5.29
N ALA A 97 2.51 9.76 5.98
CA ALA A 97 1.80 11.02 5.84
C ALA A 97 1.90 11.62 4.43
N ALA A 98 3.01 11.43 3.72
CA ALA A 98 3.15 11.87 2.33
C ALA A 98 2.15 11.13 1.42
N ILE A 99 1.99 9.82 1.58
CA ILE A 99 1.00 9.02 0.83
C ILE A 99 -0.41 9.51 1.15
N LEU A 100 -0.75 9.62 2.43
CA LEU A 100 -2.07 10.09 2.87
C LEU A 100 -2.37 11.50 2.35
N ARG A 101 -1.41 12.40 2.40
CA ARG A 101 -1.56 13.78 1.92
C ARG A 101 -1.86 13.85 0.42
N LYS A 102 -1.18 13.02 -0.41
CA LYS A 102 -1.48 12.93 -1.84
C LYS A 102 -2.94 12.55 -2.05
N MET A 103 -3.42 11.49 -1.39
CA MET A 103 -4.79 11.01 -1.53
C MET A 103 -5.82 12.04 -1.05
N ILE A 104 -5.56 12.70 0.09
CA ILE A 104 -6.43 13.75 0.64
C ILE A 104 -6.48 14.95 -0.30
N ASN A 105 -5.35 15.37 -0.86
CA ASN A 105 -5.29 16.49 -1.79
C ASN A 105 -6.06 16.17 -3.08
N ASP A 106 -5.89 14.98 -3.64
CA ASP A 106 -6.63 14.55 -4.82
C ASP A 106 -8.15 14.63 -4.58
N PHE A 107 -8.61 14.12 -3.42
CA PHE A 107 -10.01 14.21 -3.04
C PHE A 107 -10.47 15.66 -2.89
N ASN A 108 -9.69 16.48 -2.19
CA ASN A 108 -10.02 17.90 -1.96
C ASN A 108 -10.14 18.67 -3.28
N ASP A 109 -9.21 18.42 -4.22
CA ASP A 109 -9.20 19.08 -5.53
C ASP A 109 -10.38 18.62 -6.40
N ASN A 110 -10.71 17.32 -6.39
CA ASN A 110 -11.82 16.77 -7.16
C ASN A 110 -13.18 17.29 -6.68
N HIS A 111 -13.34 17.49 -5.36
CA HIS A 111 -14.62 17.89 -4.76
C HIS A 111 -14.69 19.37 -4.37
N GLY A 112 -13.59 20.12 -4.47
CA GLY A 112 -13.55 21.54 -4.07
C GLY A 112 -13.78 21.76 -2.57
N VAL A 113 -13.28 20.85 -1.72
CA VAL A 113 -13.47 20.82 -0.27
C VAL A 113 -12.15 20.75 0.47
N GLU A 114 -12.18 20.87 1.79
CA GLU A 114 -11.05 20.58 2.67
C GLU A 114 -11.48 19.53 3.69
N VAL A 115 -11.13 18.26 3.43
CA VAL A 115 -11.48 17.15 4.33
C VAL A 115 -10.63 17.21 5.60
N LYS A 116 -11.28 17.06 6.76
CA LYS A 116 -10.66 17.09 8.08
C LYS A 116 -10.75 15.78 8.85
N ARG A 117 -11.59 14.85 8.39
CA ARG A 117 -11.92 13.64 9.13
C ARG A 117 -11.75 12.39 8.25
N ALA A 118 -11.09 11.38 8.80
CA ALA A 118 -10.93 10.09 8.11
C ALA A 118 -11.05 8.90 9.05
N VAL A 119 -11.50 7.79 8.48
CA VAL A 119 -11.33 6.44 9.03
C VAL A 119 -10.19 5.78 8.26
N ILE A 120 -9.11 5.37 8.94
CA ILE A 120 -7.95 4.72 8.31
C ILE A 120 -7.89 3.27 8.81
N THR A 121 -7.68 2.33 7.88
CA THR A 121 -7.57 0.91 8.22
C THR A 121 -6.17 0.55 8.73
N CYS A 122 -6.12 -0.44 9.61
CA CYS A 122 -4.90 -1.08 10.08
C CYS A 122 -5.07 -2.61 10.12
N PRO A 123 -4.00 -3.39 9.92
CA PRO A 123 -4.01 -4.82 10.18
C PRO A 123 -4.49 -5.14 11.60
N ALA A 124 -5.20 -6.27 11.77
CA ALA A 124 -5.76 -6.64 13.06
C ALA A 124 -4.66 -6.91 14.11
N TYR A 125 -3.49 -7.38 13.69
CA TYR A 125 -2.35 -7.66 14.57
C TYR A 125 -1.55 -6.42 14.99
N PHE A 126 -1.83 -5.23 14.42
CA PHE A 126 -1.16 -3.99 14.84
C PHE A 126 -1.41 -3.73 16.33
N GLY A 127 -0.32 -3.54 17.06
CA GLY A 127 -0.35 -3.09 18.45
C GLY A 127 -0.67 -1.60 18.57
N GLN A 128 -0.69 -1.11 19.79
CA GLN A 128 -1.01 0.30 20.06
C GLN A 128 0.00 1.25 19.39
N THR A 129 1.27 0.89 19.36
CA THR A 129 2.34 1.71 18.77
C THR A 129 2.12 1.95 17.29
N GLU A 130 1.84 0.89 16.52
CA GLU A 130 1.59 0.99 15.08
C GLU A 130 0.27 1.77 14.78
N ARG A 131 -0.76 1.57 15.61
CA ARG A 131 -2.04 2.29 15.49
C ARG A 131 -1.86 3.78 15.77
N ASP A 132 -1.15 4.14 16.82
CA ASP A 132 -0.87 5.54 17.18
C ASP A 132 0.03 6.21 16.14
N ALA A 133 0.99 5.49 15.58
CA ALA A 133 1.83 5.96 14.48
C ALA A 133 0.99 6.22 13.21
N THR A 134 0.08 5.31 12.84
CA THR A 134 -0.84 5.49 11.71
C THR A 134 -1.77 6.69 11.93
N LYS A 135 -2.33 6.82 13.14
CA LYS A 135 -3.16 7.97 13.51
C LYS A 135 -2.39 9.29 13.42
N THR A 136 -1.12 9.27 13.87
CA THR A 136 -0.22 10.44 13.80
C THR A 136 0.11 10.79 12.36
N ALA A 137 0.36 9.79 11.48
CA ALA A 137 0.58 10.03 10.06
C ALA A 137 -0.62 10.73 9.41
N GLY A 138 -1.86 10.34 9.74
CA GLY A 138 -3.07 11.03 9.29
C GLY A 138 -3.14 12.49 9.73
N LYS A 139 -2.77 12.78 10.97
CA LYS A 139 -2.71 14.16 11.47
C LYS A 139 -1.61 14.98 10.77
N VAL A 140 -0.43 14.41 10.57
CA VAL A 140 0.67 15.05 9.82
C VAL A 140 0.28 15.29 8.35
N ALA A 141 -0.59 14.44 7.80
CA ALA A 141 -1.15 14.64 6.46
C ALA A 141 -2.15 15.79 6.37
N GLY A 142 -2.66 16.32 7.50
CA GLY A 142 -3.56 17.47 7.56
C GLY A 142 -4.95 17.17 8.14
N LEU A 143 -5.21 15.92 8.57
CA LEU A 143 -6.48 15.56 9.19
C LEU A 143 -6.53 16.02 10.66
N GLU A 144 -7.68 16.49 11.11
CA GLU A 144 -7.93 16.89 12.50
C GLU A 144 -8.41 15.71 13.34
N ASP A 145 -9.28 14.87 12.76
CA ASP A 145 -9.81 13.68 13.41
C ASP A 145 -9.54 12.42 12.59
N VAL A 146 -8.88 11.45 13.23
CA VAL A 146 -8.51 10.15 12.62
C VAL A 146 -9.02 9.04 13.51
N THR A 147 -9.90 8.22 12.96
CA THR A 147 -10.36 6.97 13.58
C THR A 147 -9.66 5.78 12.93
N ILE A 148 -9.19 4.84 13.75
CA ILE A 148 -8.57 3.61 13.25
C ILE A 148 -9.58 2.47 13.34
N ILE A 149 -9.68 1.68 12.26
CA ILE A 149 -10.49 0.45 12.19
C ILE A 149 -9.61 -0.71 11.71
N ASN A 150 -9.95 -1.94 12.11
CA ASN A 150 -9.25 -3.13 11.61
C ASN A 150 -9.64 -3.44 10.16
N GLU A 151 -8.66 -3.75 9.31
CA GLU A 151 -8.86 -4.16 7.91
C GLU A 151 -9.87 -5.30 7.75
N PRO A 152 -9.80 -6.41 8.51
CA PRO A 152 -10.80 -7.47 8.39
C PRO A 152 -12.20 -7.04 8.83
N THR A 153 -12.32 -6.06 9.73
CA THR A 153 -13.62 -5.49 10.11
C THR A 153 -14.18 -4.65 8.97
N ALA A 154 -13.35 -3.80 8.34
CA ALA A 154 -13.76 -3.01 7.18
C ALA A 154 -14.18 -3.91 6.01
N ALA A 155 -13.42 -4.97 5.73
CA ALA A 155 -13.74 -5.96 4.70
C ALA A 155 -15.10 -6.67 4.98
N ALA A 156 -15.33 -7.08 6.23
CA ALA A 156 -16.59 -7.71 6.62
C ALA A 156 -17.79 -6.75 6.47
N ILE A 157 -17.64 -5.49 6.84
CA ILE A 157 -18.67 -4.46 6.65
C ILE A 157 -18.95 -4.25 5.15
N SER A 158 -17.92 -4.11 4.33
CA SER A 158 -18.04 -3.94 2.88
C SER A 158 -18.75 -5.11 2.21
N PHE A 159 -18.56 -6.34 2.71
CA PHE A 159 -19.24 -7.54 2.22
C PHE A 159 -20.71 -7.63 2.67
N GLY A 160 -21.24 -6.63 3.38
CA GLY A 160 -22.64 -6.55 3.80
C GLY A 160 -22.95 -7.25 5.12
N PHE A 161 -21.92 -7.61 5.89
CA PHE A 161 -22.13 -8.08 7.26
C PHE A 161 -22.44 -6.89 8.18
N GLY A 162 -23.41 -7.06 9.07
CA GLY A 162 -23.82 -6.02 10.02
C GLY A 162 -25.01 -5.14 9.57
N ALA A 163 -25.42 -5.23 8.31
CA ALA A 163 -26.58 -4.48 7.78
C ALA A 163 -27.95 -5.14 8.05
N GLY A 164 -27.98 -6.36 8.58
CA GLY A 164 -29.21 -7.13 8.82
C GLY A 164 -29.39 -7.51 10.30
N ALA A 165 -30.64 -7.41 10.79
CA ALA A 165 -30.96 -7.73 12.17
C ALA A 165 -30.85 -9.23 12.46
N GLY A 166 -30.03 -9.59 13.44
CA GLY A 166 -30.33 -10.70 14.34
C GLY A 166 -29.69 -12.05 14.09
N GLU A 167 -28.91 -12.26 13.05
CA GLU A 167 -28.17 -13.53 12.91
C GLU A 167 -26.73 -13.40 13.39
N LYS A 168 -26.38 -14.19 14.40
CA LYS A 168 -24.97 -14.36 14.79
C LYS A 168 -24.25 -15.17 13.72
N LYS A 169 -23.16 -14.61 13.21
CA LYS A 169 -22.33 -15.28 12.18
C LYS A 169 -20.88 -15.31 12.64
N ARG A 170 -20.20 -16.39 12.31
CA ARG A 170 -18.73 -16.45 12.38
C ARG A 170 -18.20 -16.47 10.96
N VAL A 171 -17.33 -15.53 10.66
CA VAL A 171 -16.70 -15.40 9.34
C VAL A 171 -15.20 -15.41 9.47
N MET A 172 -14.52 -15.90 8.45
CA MET A 172 -13.07 -15.80 8.32
C MET A 172 -12.76 -14.81 7.21
N VAL A 173 -11.97 -13.80 7.52
CA VAL A 173 -11.37 -12.88 6.54
C VAL A 173 -9.97 -13.38 6.27
N TYR A 174 -9.68 -13.65 4.99
CA TYR A 174 -8.39 -14.07 4.49
C TYR A 174 -7.85 -12.92 3.63
N ASP A 175 -6.87 -12.20 4.15
CA ASP A 175 -6.28 -11.03 3.52
C ASP A 175 -4.83 -11.32 3.12
N LEU A 176 -4.58 -11.42 1.82
CA LEU A 176 -3.27 -11.62 1.25
C LEU A 176 -2.92 -10.41 0.40
N GLY A 177 -2.23 -9.47 1.03
CA GLY A 177 -1.82 -8.23 0.42
C GLY A 177 -0.48 -8.29 -0.34
N GLY A 178 0.03 -7.12 -0.71
CA GLY A 178 1.35 -7.02 -1.33
C GLY A 178 2.51 -7.16 -0.33
N GLY A 179 2.25 -7.00 0.96
CA GLY A 179 3.28 -6.98 2.00
C GLY A 179 3.02 -7.87 3.20
N THR A 180 1.78 -8.19 3.49
CA THR A 180 1.36 -8.96 4.66
C THR A 180 0.33 -10.00 4.27
N PHE A 181 0.24 -11.04 5.07
CA PHE A 181 -0.80 -12.06 5.02
C PHE A 181 -1.48 -12.13 6.37
N ASP A 182 -2.80 -11.96 6.40
CA ASP A 182 -3.61 -11.93 7.60
C ASP A 182 -4.83 -12.84 7.48
N VAL A 183 -5.09 -13.61 8.51
CA VAL A 183 -6.32 -14.39 8.66
C VAL A 183 -6.97 -14.00 9.98
N THR A 184 -8.21 -13.51 9.92
CA THR A 184 -8.96 -13.12 11.12
C THR A 184 -10.31 -13.80 11.14
N VAL A 185 -10.62 -14.46 12.27
CA VAL A 185 -11.95 -14.99 12.54
C VAL A 185 -12.73 -13.95 13.33
N LEU A 186 -13.88 -13.55 12.80
CA LEU A 186 -14.77 -12.55 13.40
C LEU A 186 -16.08 -13.21 13.81
N ASP A 187 -16.52 -12.93 15.03
CA ASP A 187 -17.93 -13.10 15.45
C ASP A 187 -18.69 -11.80 15.18
N ILE A 188 -19.79 -11.91 14.47
CA ILE A 188 -20.66 -10.79 14.10
C ILE A 188 -22.02 -11.02 14.76
N ASP A 189 -22.46 -10.04 15.56
CA ASP A 189 -23.77 -10.02 16.23
C ASP A 189 -24.43 -8.66 15.98
N GLY A 190 -25.31 -8.58 14.99
CA GLY A 190 -25.84 -7.30 14.52
C GLY A 190 -24.72 -6.38 14.00
N SER A 191 -24.54 -5.21 14.62
CA SER A 191 -23.47 -4.26 14.27
C SER A 191 -22.19 -4.46 15.10
N ALA A 192 -22.12 -5.45 15.98
CA ALA A 192 -20.94 -5.73 16.78
C ALA A 192 -20.03 -6.73 16.07
N PHE A 193 -18.76 -6.34 15.89
CA PHE A 193 -17.71 -7.17 15.29
C PHE A 193 -16.65 -7.46 16.34
N THR A 194 -16.43 -8.74 16.65
CA THR A 194 -15.46 -9.18 17.65
C THR A 194 -14.45 -10.10 17.00
N ALA A 195 -13.18 -9.72 17.01
CA ALA A 195 -12.10 -10.60 16.58
C ALA A 195 -11.93 -11.73 17.62
N VAL A 196 -12.13 -12.96 17.19
CA VAL A 196 -12.00 -14.18 18.02
C VAL A 196 -10.58 -14.70 17.99
N ALA A 197 -9.98 -14.67 16.80
CA ALA A 197 -8.60 -15.07 16.58
C ALA A 197 -8.04 -14.31 15.37
N THR A 198 -6.76 -13.98 15.44
CA THR A 198 -6.00 -13.38 14.34
C THR A 198 -4.65 -14.05 14.30
N ASP A 199 -4.21 -14.45 13.12
CA ASP A 199 -2.88 -14.97 12.83
C ASP A 199 -2.46 -14.52 11.44
N GLY A 200 -1.19 -14.67 11.10
CA GLY A 200 -0.68 -14.23 9.82
C GLY A 200 0.83 -14.14 9.76
N GLU A 201 1.33 -13.61 8.65
CA GLU A 201 2.76 -13.39 8.44
C GLU A 201 3.02 -11.96 7.96
N ARG A 202 3.81 -11.23 8.74
CA ARG A 202 4.10 -9.79 8.49
C ARG A 202 4.97 -9.53 7.27
N LEU A 203 5.71 -10.55 6.83
CA LEU A 203 6.64 -10.46 5.71
C LEU A 203 6.28 -11.47 4.61
N LEU A 204 4.98 -11.69 4.37
CA LEU A 204 4.48 -12.55 3.31
C LEU A 204 3.43 -11.80 2.48
N GLY A 205 3.71 -11.62 1.20
CA GLY A 205 2.80 -10.98 0.27
C GLY A 205 3.34 -10.95 -1.15
N GLY A 206 2.67 -10.19 -2.00
CA GLY A 206 3.03 -10.10 -3.42
C GLY A 206 4.49 -9.71 -3.68
N LYS A 207 5.07 -8.85 -2.83
CA LYS A 207 6.49 -8.44 -2.94
C LYS A 207 7.47 -9.59 -2.67
N ASP A 208 7.13 -10.49 -1.76
CA ASP A 208 8.00 -11.63 -1.45
C ASP A 208 8.01 -12.63 -2.61
N TRP A 209 6.88 -12.78 -3.30
CA TRP A 209 6.82 -13.54 -4.55
C TRP A 209 7.57 -12.86 -5.71
N ASP A 210 7.53 -11.52 -5.79
CA ASP A 210 8.35 -10.78 -6.75
C ASP A 210 9.83 -11.07 -6.52
N GLN A 211 10.29 -11.13 -5.27
CA GLN A 211 11.68 -11.48 -4.95
C GLN A 211 12.06 -12.92 -5.37
N VAL A 212 11.14 -13.88 -5.22
CA VAL A 212 11.35 -15.24 -5.70
C VAL A 212 11.44 -15.26 -7.24
N LEU A 213 10.57 -14.50 -7.90
CA LEU A 213 10.57 -14.40 -9.36
C LEU A 213 11.86 -13.75 -9.89
N ILE A 214 12.34 -12.69 -9.23
CA ILE A 214 13.63 -12.07 -9.55
C ILE A 214 14.78 -13.09 -9.51
N LYS A 215 14.84 -13.93 -8.47
CA LYS A 215 15.85 -15.00 -8.38
C LYS A 215 15.76 -15.98 -9.54
N ILE A 216 14.55 -16.40 -9.90
CA ILE A 216 14.33 -17.31 -11.05
C ILE A 216 14.76 -16.65 -12.37
N ILE A 217 14.46 -15.36 -12.55
CA ILE A 217 14.84 -14.61 -13.76
C ILE A 217 16.36 -14.49 -13.82
N LYS A 218 17.03 -14.07 -12.74
CA LYS A 218 18.50 -13.98 -12.67
C LYS A 218 19.15 -15.30 -13.04
N GLN A 219 18.73 -16.39 -12.41
CA GLN A 219 19.28 -17.72 -12.72
C GLN A 219 19.15 -18.07 -14.21
N LYS A 220 17.97 -17.86 -14.81
CA LYS A 220 17.78 -18.12 -16.24
C LYS A 220 18.64 -17.25 -17.15
N VAL A 221 18.75 -15.96 -16.83
CA VAL A 221 19.56 -15.02 -17.60
C VAL A 221 21.02 -15.43 -17.55
N CYS A 222 21.53 -15.81 -16.38
CA CYS A 222 22.91 -16.29 -16.22
C CYS A 222 23.16 -17.59 -17.02
N GLU A 223 22.26 -18.57 -16.91
CA GLU A 223 22.37 -19.86 -17.62
C GLU A 223 22.30 -19.70 -19.16
N GLU A 224 21.42 -18.80 -19.67
CA GLU A 224 21.22 -18.61 -21.11
C GLU A 224 22.31 -17.76 -21.78
N ASN A 225 22.99 -16.88 -21.02
CA ASN A 225 23.97 -15.93 -21.56
C ASN A 225 25.42 -16.22 -21.10
N ASP A 226 25.63 -17.23 -20.25
CA ASP A 226 26.94 -17.60 -19.69
C ASP A 226 27.62 -16.42 -18.96
N ILE A 227 26.82 -15.72 -18.11
CA ILE A 227 27.29 -14.62 -17.30
C ILE A 227 27.17 -14.97 -15.81
N GLU A 228 27.99 -14.32 -14.97
CA GLU A 228 27.95 -14.50 -13.52
C GLU A 228 26.83 -13.66 -12.87
N GLU A 229 26.24 -14.17 -11.78
CA GLU A 229 25.19 -13.44 -11.05
C GLU A 229 25.67 -12.08 -10.51
N SER A 230 26.95 -11.96 -10.18
CA SER A 230 27.58 -10.72 -9.76
C SER A 230 27.47 -9.59 -10.80
N GLU A 231 27.50 -9.92 -12.09
CA GLU A 231 27.34 -8.93 -13.16
C GLU A 231 25.94 -8.31 -13.17
N LEU A 232 24.93 -9.07 -12.77
CA LEU A 232 23.55 -8.57 -12.59
C LEU A 232 23.36 -7.83 -11.25
N GLU A 233 24.18 -8.16 -10.24
CA GLU A 233 24.09 -7.56 -8.90
C GLU A 233 24.89 -6.27 -8.78
N ASP A 234 25.88 -6.06 -9.61
CA ASP A 234 26.69 -4.83 -9.62
C ASP A 234 26.05 -3.72 -10.48
N ASP A 235 25.04 -4.04 -11.29
CA ASP A 235 24.34 -3.11 -12.16
C ASP A 235 23.02 -2.64 -11.51
N ASP A 236 22.96 -1.41 -11.04
CA ASP A 236 21.80 -0.85 -10.36
C ASP A 236 20.60 -0.66 -11.30
N ASP A 237 20.82 -0.40 -12.58
CA ASP A 237 19.75 -0.29 -13.59
C ASP A 237 19.09 -1.65 -13.81
N VAL A 238 19.90 -2.72 -13.86
CA VAL A 238 19.40 -4.09 -13.94
C VAL A 238 18.58 -4.47 -12.72
N LYS A 239 19.08 -4.17 -11.52
CA LYS A 239 18.32 -4.43 -10.27
C LYS A 239 16.96 -3.73 -10.27
N GLN A 240 16.96 -2.46 -10.64
CA GLN A 240 15.75 -1.65 -10.65
C GLN A 240 14.75 -2.14 -11.70
N SER A 241 15.22 -2.47 -12.91
CA SER A 241 14.41 -3.10 -13.96
C SER A 241 13.79 -4.41 -13.46
N LEU A 242 14.55 -5.28 -12.82
CA LEU A 242 14.07 -6.54 -12.27
C LEU A 242 12.96 -6.32 -11.22
N ILE A 243 13.10 -5.33 -10.35
CA ILE A 243 12.10 -5.01 -9.33
C ILE A 243 10.79 -4.53 -9.98
N LEU A 244 10.86 -3.64 -10.96
CA LEU A 244 9.69 -3.07 -11.62
C LEU A 244 8.98 -4.10 -12.52
N ASP A 245 9.77 -4.88 -13.26
CA ASP A 245 9.22 -5.86 -14.21
C ASP A 245 8.67 -7.11 -13.53
N SER A 246 9.24 -7.52 -12.39
CA SER A 246 8.81 -8.74 -11.68
C SER A 246 7.33 -8.69 -11.30
N GLU A 247 6.82 -7.56 -10.79
CA GLU A 247 5.40 -7.40 -10.48
C GLU A 247 4.54 -7.54 -11.75
N THR A 248 4.97 -6.92 -12.84
CA THR A 248 4.26 -6.98 -14.12
C THR A 248 4.23 -8.40 -14.67
N ILE A 249 5.36 -9.10 -14.63
CA ILE A 249 5.51 -10.50 -15.06
C ILE A 249 4.62 -11.40 -14.17
N LYS A 250 4.68 -11.25 -12.86
CA LYS A 250 3.83 -11.98 -11.91
C LYS A 250 2.34 -11.82 -12.25
N LYS A 251 1.90 -10.59 -12.47
CA LYS A 251 0.50 -10.30 -12.84
C LYS A 251 0.10 -10.97 -14.16
N ARG A 252 0.97 -10.96 -15.17
CA ARG A 252 0.72 -11.65 -16.45
C ARG A 252 0.61 -13.15 -16.28
N LEU A 253 1.45 -13.76 -15.44
CA LEU A 253 1.42 -15.19 -15.16
C LEU A 253 0.17 -15.65 -14.40
N SER A 254 -0.60 -14.73 -13.82
CA SER A 254 -1.92 -15.06 -13.22
C SER A 254 -2.99 -15.41 -14.27
N SER A 255 -2.77 -15.04 -15.54
CA SER A 255 -3.71 -15.29 -16.65
C SER A 255 -3.08 -16.03 -17.84
N ALA A 256 -1.78 -16.30 -17.80
CA ALA A 256 -1.05 -16.97 -18.88
C ALA A 256 -0.10 -18.03 -18.32
N GLU A 257 0.07 -19.16 -19.05
CA GLU A 257 0.99 -20.23 -18.67
C GLU A 257 2.47 -19.82 -18.82
N SER A 258 2.75 -18.82 -19.65
CA SER A 258 4.09 -18.28 -19.87
C SER A 258 4.04 -16.81 -20.24
N THR A 259 5.13 -16.09 -19.97
CA THR A 259 5.32 -14.71 -20.41
C THR A 259 6.77 -14.50 -20.84
N LYS A 260 7.01 -13.44 -21.61
CA LYS A 260 8.34 -13.01 -22.01
C LYS A 260 8.63 -11.65 -21.37
N GLY A 261 9.83 -11.48 -20.86
CA GLY A 261 10.41 -10.21 -20.43
C GLY A 261 11.70 -9.97 -21.22
N THR A 262 12.17 -8.74 -21.24
CA THR A 262 13.49 -8.36 -21.78
C THR A 262 14.25 -7.68 -20.67
N LEU A 263 15.45 -8.14 -20.38
CA LEU A 263 16.38 -7.52 -19.46
C LEU A 263 17.58 -7.05 -20.28
N THR A 264 17.91 -5.76 -20.18
CA THR A 264 19.12 -5.20 -20.81
C THR A 264 20.23 -5.23 -19.77
N VAL A 265 21.35 -5.89 -20.09
CA VAL A 265 22.52 -6.01 -19.23
C VAL A 265 23.71 -5.37 -19.95
N GLY A 266 24.44 -4.50 -19.25
CA GLY A 266 25.65 -3.87 -19.77
C GLY A 266 25.33 -2.82 -20.83
N GLY A 267 24.75 -1.69 -20.43
CA GLY A 267 24.57 -0.50 -21.25
C GLY A 267 25.79 0.40 -21.27
#